data_fb3baa1dc32dd97b1def56111fd981c9
#
_entry.id   fb3baa1dc32dd97b1def56111fd981c9
#
_cell.length_a   1.000
_cell.length_b   1.000
_cell.length_c   1.000
_cell.angle_alpha   90.00
_cell.angle_beta   90.00
_cell.angle_gamma   90.00
#
_symmetry.space_group_name_H-M   'P 1'
#
loop_
_entity.id
_entity.type
_entity.pdbx_description
1 polymer ?
#
loop_
_entity_poly.entity_id
_entity_poly.type
_entity_poly.pdbx_seq_one_letter_code
_entity_poly.pdbx_strand_id
1 'polypeptide(L)'
;MEPQIKQVKFQLTNMGLNEYQASALAHLIYLGETKATTLSKASGVPNARIYGVLDELSQKGLIIVRPGRPALYAPLTPQEIADALVSASREEIRKELTIIESYKEEFEKLSSKVFLKAGTADPRTSLIRIISVGDVSLEETKKLYRKADESLLISTRAMEYFDEVKDELSGAAKRGIKIRILMRNPDTLDTSDNAKQRQNIASIKNLLGEDVQLHFS
;
A
#
# COMPACT_ATOMS: atom_id res chain seq x y z
N MET A 1 32.64 0.88 11.57
CA MET A 1 32.55 1.50 10.24
C MET A 1 31.95 0.55 9.18
N GLU A 2 32.54 -0.62 8.95
CA GLU A 2 31.98 -1.59 7.96
C GLU A 2 30.50 -2.01 8.23
N PRO A 3 30.06 -2.24 9.49
CA PRO A 3 28.67 -2.56 9.77
C PRO A 3 27.68 -1.46 9.36
N GLN A 4 28.06 -0.19 9.50
CA GLN A 4 27.19 0.95 9.16
C GLN A 4 27.01 1.09 7.64
N ILE A 5 28.08 0.92 6.86
CA ILE A 5 28.01 0.93 5.39
C ILE A 5 27.10 -0.20 4.89
N LYS A 6 27.19 -1.39 5.48
CA LYS A 6 26.31 -2.52 5.14
C LYS A 6 24.84 -2.22 5.44
N GLN A 7 24.56 -1.55 6.54
CA GLN A 7 23.18 -1.11 6.88
C GLN A 7 22.67 -0.07 5.89
N VAL A 8 23.47 0.94 5.54
CA VAL A 8 23.12 1.94 4.52
C VAL A 8 22.85 1.27 3.18
N LYS A 9 23.74 0.37 2.73
CA LYS A 9 23.54 -0.40 1.51
C LYS A 9 22.22 -1.18 1.53
N PHE A 10 21.91 -1.86 2.63
CA PHE A 10 20.66 -2.60 2.80
C PHE A 10 19.44 -1.69 2.67
N GLN A 11 19.46 -0.52 3.31
CA GLN A 11 18.35 0.44 3.17
C GLN A 11 18.20 0.94 1.73
N LEU A 12 19.29 1.29 1.07
CA LEU A 12 19.28 1.73 -0.33
C LEU A 12 18.72 0.66 -1.28
N THR A 13 19.03 -0.62 -1.03
CA THR A 13 18.45 -1.74 -1.79
C THR A 13 16.94 -1.85 -1.56
N ASN A 14 16.48 -1.72 -0.31
CA ASN A 14 15.03 -1.70 -0.01
C ASN A 14 14.31 -0.49 -0.60
N MET A 15 15.02 0.60 -0.87
CA MET A 15 14.52 1.79 -1.56
C MET A 15 14.59 1.70 -3.09
N GLY A 16 14.88 0.51 -3.66
CA GLY A 16 14.79 0.24 -5.09
C GLY A 16 16.10 0.34 -5.88
N LEU A 17 17.25 0.50 -5.22
CA LEU A 17 18.54 0.43 -5.90
C LEU A 17 19.00 -1.02 -6.07
N ASN A 18 19.63 -1.31 -7.21
CA ASN A 18 20.24 -2.61 -7.39
C ASN A 18 21.53 -2.75 -6.55
N GLU A 19 22.06 -3.96 -6.46
CA GLU A 19 23.19 -4.33 -5.61
C GLU A 19 24.44 -3.45 -5.85
N TYR A 20 24.76 -3.15 -7.11
CA TYR A 20 25.92 -2.31 -7.47
C TYR A 20 25.66 -0.82 -7.19
N GLN A 21 24.48 -0.33 -7.48
CA GLN A 21 24.07 1.05 -7.19
C GLN A 21 24.11 1.31 -5.68
N ALA A 22 23.48 0.42 -4.89
CA ALA A 22 23.45 0.54 -3.43
C ALA A 22 24.85 0.46 -2.82
N SER A 23 25.70 -0.45 -3.32
CA SER A 23 27.08 -0.57 -2.85
C SER A 23 27.91 0.67 -3.19
N ALA A 24 27.85 1.14 -4.43
CA ALA A 24 28.57 2.34 -4.86
C ALA A 24 28.12 3.57 -4.07
N LEU A 25 26.81 3.81 -3.94
CA LEU A 25 26.27 4.97 -3.25
C LEU A 25 26.58 4.94 -1.74
N ALA A 26 26.45 3.80 -1.07
CA ALA A 26 26.78 3.67 0.34
C ALA A 26 28.24 4.01 0.62
N HIS A 27 29.17 3.53 -0.24
CA HIS A 27 30.58 3.87 -0.10
C HIS A 27 30.88 5.30 -0.49
N LEU A 28 30.17 5.87 -1.47
CA LEU A 28 30.32 7.26 -1.84
C LEU A 28 29.87 8.20 -0.71
N ILE A 29 28.76 7.89 -0.04
CA ILE A 29 28.31 8.62 1.17
C ILE A 29 29.39 8.60 2.26
N TYR A 30 30.03 7.47 2.43
CA TYR A 30 31.08 7.32 3.44
C TYR A 30 32.39 8.06 3.06
N LEU A 31 32.81 7.97 1.80
CA LEU A 31 34.07 8.54 1.33
C LEU A 31 33.98 10.06 1.04
N GLY A 32 32.78 10.56 0.79
CA GLY A 32 32.58 11.88 0.21
C GLY A 32 33.01 11.93 -1.25
N GLU A 33 33.41 13.12 -1.71
CA GLU A 33 33.84 13.35 -3.10
C GLU A 33 35.07 12.50 -3.45
N THR A 34 34.97 11.69 -4.51
CA THR A 34 36.03 10.76 -4.89
C THR A 34 36.02 10.41 -6.38
N LYS A 35 37.07 9.72 -6.84
CA LYS A 35 37.23 9.25 -8.22
C LYS A 35 36.53 7.90 -8.41
N ALA A 36 36.07 7.60 -9.62
CA ALA A 36 35.46 6.32 -9.95
C ALA A 36 36.33 5.10 -9.60
N THR A 37 37.64 5.17 -9.87
CA THR A 37 38.57 4.07 -9.58
C THR A 37 38.75 3.81 -8.07
N THR A 38 38.73 4.86 -7.25
CA THR A 38 38.77 4.74 -5.79
C THR A 38 37.49 4.13 -5.27
N LEU A 39 36.33 4.60 -5.78
CA LEU A 39 35.03 4.08 -5.42
C LEU A 39 34.86 2.61 -5.82
N SER A 40 35.31 2.21 -7.01
CA SER A 40 35.30 0.82 -7.48
C SER A 40 36.03 -0.11 -6.48
N LYS A 41 37.21 0.28 -6.04
CA LYS A 41 37.99 -0.49 -5.07
C LYS A 41 37.31 -0.59 -3.70
N ALA A 42 36.71 0.50 -3.23
CA ALA A 42 36.07 0.55 -1.92
C ALA A 42 34.75 -0.20 -1.92
N SER A 43 33.91 -0.05 -2.96
CA SER A 43 32.57 -0.61 -3.04
C SER A 43 32.52 -2.06 -3.53
N GLY A 44 33.62 -2.59 -4.07
CA GLY A 44 33.65 -3.91 -4.71
C GLY A 44 32.95 -3.96 -6.07
N VAL A 45 32.47 -2.83 -6.61
CA VAL A 45 31.90 -2.76 -7.95
C VAL A 45 33.04 -2.84 -8.98
N PRO A 46 32.98 -3.81 -9.94
CA PRO A 46 34.03 -3.96 -10.93
C PRO A 46 34.32 -2.67 -11.73
N ASN A 47 35.60 -2.38 -12.02
CA ASN A 47 36.02 -1.20 -12.77
C ASN A 47 35.31 -1.07 -14.13
N ALA A 48 35.01 -2.19 -14.78
CA ALA A 48 34.27 -2.20 -16.04
C ALA A 48 32.80 -1.73 -15.90
N ARG A 49 32.24 -1.77 -14.68
CA ARG A 49 30.84 -1.41 -14.42
C ARG A 49 30.65 -0.11 -13.66
N ILE A 50 31.69 0.36 -12.95
CA ILE A 50 31.54 1.52 -12.05
C ILE A 50 31.08 2.80 -12.77
N TYR A 51 31.54 3.04 -14.01
CA TYR A 51 31.14 4.21 -14.75
C TYR A 51 29.65 4.17 -15.13
N GLY A 52 29.14 3.03 -15.61
CA GLY A 52 27.73 2.84 -15.88
C GLY A 52 26.86 3.00 -14.63
N VAL A 53 27.31 2.46 -13.50
CA VAL A 53 26.63 2.62 -12.20
C VAL A 53 26.59 4.09 -11.77
N LEU A 54 27.68 4.81 -11.94
CA LEU A 54 27.74 6.26 -11.62
C LEU A 54 26.85 7.10 -12.55
N ASP A 55 26.80 6.76 -13.83
CA ASP A 55 25.89 7.40 -14.78
C ASP A 55 24.42 7.17 -14.40
N GLU A 56 24.05 5.94 -14.03
CA GLU A 56 22.72 5.60 -13.55
C GLU A 56 22.37 6.35 -12.25
N LEU A 57 23.28 6.43 -11.29
CA LEU A 57 23.08 7.20 -10.05
C LEU A 57 22.93 8.70 -10.32
N SER A 58 23.70 9.23 -11.28
CA SER A 58 23.59 10.62 -11.72
C SER A 58 22.26 10.91 -12.41
N GLN A 59 21.80 10.03 -13.29
CA GLN A 59 20.48 10.14 -13.94
C GLN A 59 19.31 10.07 -12.94
N LYS A 60 19.48 9.31 -11.87
CA LYS A 60 18.52 9.27 -10.74
C LYS A 60 18.61 10.50 -9.82
N GLY A 61 19.58 11.42 -10.08
CA GLY A 61 19.78 12.61 -9.26
C GLY A 61 20.27 12.30 -7.83
N LEU A 62 21.06 11.25 -7.64
CA LEU A 62 21.55 10.81 -6.32
C LEU A 62 22.97 11.27 -6.03
N ILE A 63 23.70 11.70 -7.08
CA ILE A 63 25.09 12.13 -7.01
C ILE A 63 25.33 13.35 -7.88
N ILE A 64 26.38 14.09 -7.57
CA ILE A 64 26.88 15.20 -8.37
C ILE A 64 28.15 14.73 -9.09
N VAL A 65 28.22 14.99 -10.38
CA VAL A 65 29.43 14.75 -11.18
C VAL A 65 30.13 16.09 -11.42
N ARG A 66 31.39 16.16 -10.95
CA ARG A 66 32.26 17.30 -11.25
C ARG A 66 33.19 16.96 -12.42
N PRO A 67 33.03 17.60 -13.56
CA PRO A 67 33.85 17.32 -14.72
C PRO A 67 35.31 17.66 -14.43
N GLY A 68 36.23 16.80 -14.91
CA GLY A 68 37.65 16.97 -14.71
C GLY A 68 38.44 15.81 -15.32
N ARG A 69 39.76 15.85 -15.19
CA ARG A 69 40.65 14.73 -15.60
C ARG A 69 41.53 14.33 -14.41
N PRO A 70 41.09 13.38 -13.61
CA PRO A 70 39.87 12.58 -13.68
C PRO A 70 38.61 13.33 -13.15
N ALA A 71 37.43 12.88 -13.57
CA ALA A 71 36.15 13.35 -13.01
C ALA A 71 36.00 12.92 -11.52
N LEU A 72 35.33 13.77 -10.75
CA LEU A 72 35.02 13.50 -9.34
C LEU A 72 33.50 13.33 -9.18
N TYR A 73 33.12 12.48 -8.23
CA TYR A 73 31.75 12.14 -7.92
C TYR A 73 31.50 12.41 -6.44
N ALA A 74 30.43 13.11 -6.13
CA ALA A 74 30.03 13.45 -4.77
C ALA A 74 28.59 12.98 -4.50
N PRO A 75 28.26 12.44 -3.33
CA PRO A 75 26.90 12.11 -3.00
C PRO A 75 26.11 13.40 -2.72
N LEU A 76 24.79 13.36 -2.93
CA LEU A 76 23.89 14.33 -2.32
C LEU A 76 23.78 14.07 -0.81
N THR A 77 23.13 14.97 -0.08
CA THR A 77 22.83 14.74 1.32
C THR A 77 21.92 13.51 1.49
N PRO A 78 22.00 12.79 2.63
CA PRO A 78 21.14 11.63 2.88
C PRO A 78 19.65 11.95 2.74
N GLN A 79 19.22 13.14 3.10
CA GLN A 79 17.83 13.59 2.96
C GLN A 79 17.45 13.73 1.48
N GLU A 80 18.26 14.43 0.68
CA GLU A 80 18.01 14.60 -0.77
C GLU A 80 17.99 13.25 -1.50
N ILE A 81 18.88 12.33 -1.15
CA ILE A 81 18.89 10.96 -1.69
C ILE A 81 17.58 10.24 -1.37
N ALA A 82 17.13 10.30 -0.10
CA ALA A 82 15.89 9.65 0.32
C ALA A 82 14.67 10.24 -0.41
N ASP A 83 14.58 11.57 -0.49
CA ASP A 83 13.50 12.29 -1.17
C ASP A 83 13.46 11.97 -2.67
N ALA A 84 14.63 11.90 -3.33
CA ALA A 84 14.72 11.55 -4.74
C ALA A 84 14.25 10.11 -5.01
N LEU A 85 14.65 9.14 -4.17
CA LEU A 85 14.24 7.75 -4.31
C LEU A 85 12.75 7.56 -4.07
N VAL A 86 12.19 8.20 -3.05
CA VAL A 86 10.73 8.16 -2.79
C VAL A 86 9.95 8.79 -3.94
N SER A 87 10.41 9.93 -4.47
CA SER A 87 9.76 10.60 -5.58
C SER A 87 9.80 9.77 -6.87
N ALA A 88 10.94 9.14 -7.16
CA ALA A 88 11.06 8.24 -8.32
C ALA A 88 10.12 7.04 -8.21
N SER A 89 10.04 6.40 -7.04
CA SER A 89 9.15 5.27 -6.80
C SER A 89 7.66 5.65 -6.92
N ARG A 90 7.28 6.82 -6.40
CA ARG A 90 5.90 7.33 -6.55
C ARG A 90 5.53 7.56 -8.01
N GLU A 91 6.44 8.11 -8.79
CA GLU A 91 6.19 8.36 -10.21
C GLU A 91 6.07 7.07 -11.01
N GLU A 92 6.86 6.05 -10.69
CA GLU A 92 6.78 4.71 -11.31
C GLU A 92 5.44 4.05 -11.02
N ILE A 93 5.03 4.00 -9.75
CA ILE A 93 3.72 3.46 -9.34
C ILE A 93 2.57 4.23 -10.01
N ARG A 94 2.68 5.56 -10.11
CA ARG A 94 1.66 6.38 -10.78
C ARG A 94 1.53 6.04 -12.26
N LYS A 95 2.64 5.81 -12.94
CA LYS A 95 2.64 5.39 -14.36
C LYS A 95 2.03 4.01 -14.54
N GLU A 96 2.39 3.05 -13.71
CA GLU A 96 1.80 1.71 -13.74
C GLU A 96 0.29 1.76 -13.52
N LEU A 97 -0.17 2.52 -12.51
CA LEU A 97 -1.59 2.69 -12.24
C LEU A 97 -2.33 3.30 -13.44
N THR A 98 -1.78 4.35 -14.05
CA THR A 98 -2.36 4.99 -15.24
C THR A 98 -2.50 4.01 -16.41
N ILE A 99 -1.51 3.14 -16.62
CA ILE A 99 -1.56 2.10 -17.66
C ILE A 99 -2.70 1.11 -17.37
N ILE A 100 -2.80 0.62 -16.15
CA ILE A 100 -3.85 -0.32 -15.75
C ILE A 100 -5.25 0.33 -15.89
N GLU A 101 -5.38 1.59 -15.45
CA GLU A 101 -6.63 2.35 -15.57
C GLU A 101 -7.03 2.57 -17.03
N SER A 102 -6.08 2.78 -17.94
CA SER A 102 -6.38 2.95 -19.36
C SER A 102 -7.00 1.71 -20.02
N TYR A 103 -6.70 0.51 -19.52
CA TYR A 103 -7.29 -0.73 -20.00
C TYR A 103 -8.67 -1.05 -19.41
N LYS A 104 -9.06 -0.37 -18.33
CA LYS A 104 -10.28 -0.65 -17.58
C LYS A 104 -11.54 -0.49 -18.45
N GLU A 105 -11.68 0.65 -19.12
CA GLU A 105 -12.87 0.94 -19.94
C GLU A 105 -13.02 -0.04 -21.11
N GLU A 106 -11.91 -0.37 -21.78
CA GLU A 106 -11.92 -1.31 -22.89
C GLU A 106 -12.26 -2.72 -22.39
N PHE A 107 -11.68 -3.15 -21.26
CA PHE A 107 -12.00 -4.42 -20.63
C PHE A 107 -13.49 -4.50 -20.26
N GLU A 108 -14.05 -3.48 -19.63
CA GLU A 108 -15.47 -3.43 -19.25
C GLU A 108 -16.39 -3.53 -20.48
N LYS A 109 -16.05 -2.83 -21.56
CA LYS A 109 -16.81 -2.86 -22.82
C LYS A 109 -16.76 -4.22 -23.51
N LEU A 110 -15.60 -4.86 -23.56
CA LEU A 110 -15.43 -6.15 -24.20
C LEU A 110 -16.00 -7.28 -23.34
N SER A 111 -15.71 -7.28 -22.03
CA SER A 111 -16.18 -8.32 -21.12
C SER A 111 -17.69 -8.31 -20.93
N SER A 112 -18.35 -7.14 -20.95
CA SER A 112 -19.81 -7.02 -20.88
C SER A 112 -20.50 -7.77 -22.01
N LYS A 113 -19.94 -7.74 -23.23
CA LYS A 113 -20.50 -8.46 -24.39
C LYS A 113 -20.38 -10.00 -24.26
N VAL A 114 -19.29 -10.46 -23.66
CA VAL A 114 -19.06 -11.89 -23.41
C VAL A 114 -19.94 -12.36 -22.24
N PHE A 115 -20.02 -11.58 -21.19
CA PHE A 115 -20.82 -11.84 -20.00
C PHE A 115 -22.30 -12.01 -20.31
N LEU A 116 -22.88 -11.13 -21.14
CA LEU A 116 -24.27 -11.21 -21.58
C LEU A 116 -24.56 -12.46 -22.42
N LYS A 117 -23.58 -12.92 -23.24
CA LYS A 117 -23.72 -14.15 -24.05
C LYS A 117 -23.69 -15.43 -23.21
N ALA A 118 -23.07 -15.42 -22.05
CA ALA A 118 -22.94 -16.58 -21.17
C ALA A 118 -24.24 -16.97 -20.45
N GLY A 119 -25.33 -16.17 -20.60
CA GLY A 119 -26.64 -16.48 -19.99
C GLY A 119 -26.63 -16.54 -18.45
N THR A 120 -25.59 -16.05 -17.83
CA THR A 120 -25.51 -15.96 -16.37
C THR A 120 -26.41 -14.84 -15.92
N ALA A 121 -27.38 -15.17 -15.03
CA ALA A 121 -28.16 -14.13 -14.33
C ALA A 121 -27.18 -13.09 -13.74
N ASP A 122 -27.51 -11.81 -13.86
CA ASP A 122 -26.66 -10.74 -13.33
C ASP A 122 -26.29 -11.07 -11.87
N PRO A 123 -25.02 -11.27 -11.55
CA PRO A 123 -24.60 -11.59 -10.18
C PRO A 123 -25.07 -10.53 -9.16
N ARG A 124 -25.45 -9.33 -9.65
CA ARG A 124 -25.99 -8.24 -8.82
C ARG A 124 -27.43 -8.48 -8.38
N THR A 125 -28.15 -9.40 -9.04
CA THR A 125 -29.52 -9.81 -8.67
C THR A 125 -29.55 -11.06 -7.82
N SER A 126 -28.40 -11.70 -7.52
CA SER A 126 -28.35 -12.82 -6.60
C SER A 126 -28.68 -12.34 -5.17
N LEU A 127 -29.70 -12.97 -4.59
CA LEU A 127 -30.10 -12.71 -3.19
C LEU A 127 -29.04 -13.11 -2.18
N ILE A 128 -28.16 -14.04 -2.55
CA ILE A 128 -27.06 -14.53 -1.70
C ILE A 128 -25.76 -14.49 -2.48
N ARG A 129 -24.75 -13.86 -1.89
CA ARG A 129 -23.40 -13.79 -2.43
C ARG A 129 -22.42 -14.30 -1.38
N ILE A 130 -21.67 -15.34 -1.70
CA ILE A 130 -20.62 -15.89 -0.83
C ILE A 130 -19.28 -15.40 -1.36
N ILE A 131 -18.49 -14.76 -0.52
CA ILE A 131 -17.18 -14.21 -0.86
C ILE A 131 -16.16 -14.74 0.14
N SER A 132 -15.00 -15.14 -0.34
CA SER A 132 -13.90 -15.57 0.52
C SER A 132 -13.40 -14.40 1.39
N VAL A 133 -13.02 -14.69 2.62
CA VAL A 133 -12.47 -13.69 3.56
C VAL A 133 -11.15 -13.14 3.01
N GLY A 134 -10.98 -11.83 3.06
CA GLY A 134 -9.80 -11.11 2.60
C GLY A 134 -10.14 -9.71 2.06
N ASP A 135 -9.19 -9.07 1.39
CA ASP A 135 -9.36 -7.70 0.88
C ASP A 135 -10.57 -7.54 -0.05
N VAL A 136 -10.85 -8.57 -0.86
CA VAL A 136 -12.02 -8.59 -1.75
C VAL A 136 -13.31 -8.54 -0.95
N SER A 137 -13.41 -9.27 0.16
CA SER A 137 -14.62 -9.27 1.00
C SER A 137 -14.81 -7.94 1.69
N LEU A 138 -13.74 -7.27 2.09
CA LEU A 138 -13.76 -5.96 2.71
C LEU A 138 -14.29 -4.89 1.73
N GLU A 139 -13.79 -4.87 0.51
CA GLU A 139 -14.25 -3.93 -0.52
C GLU A 139 -15.72 -4.16 -0.92
N GLU A 140 -16.16 -5.43 -1.01
CA GLU A 140 -17.58 -5.71 -1.25
C GLU A 140 -18.47 -5.30 -0.07
N THR A 141 -18.00 -5.47 1.17
CA THR A 141 -18.69 -4.99 2.37
C THR A 141 -18.84 -3.46 2.33
N LYS A 142 -17.77 -2.73 2.02
CA LYS A 142 -17.83 -1.27 1.84
C LYS A 142 -18.81 -0.84 0.77
N LYS A 143 -18.81 -1.55 -0.38
CA LYS A 143 -19.80 -1.30 -1.46
C LYS A 143 -21.23 -1.52 -1.00
N LEU A 144 -21.50 -2.57 -0.23
CA LEU A 144 -22.83 -2.84 0.34
C LEU A 144 -23.28 -1.70 1.25
N TYR A 145 -22.40 -1.23 2.16
CA TYR A 145 -22.73 -0.13 3.07
C TYR A 145 -23.00 1.19 2.34
N ARG A 146 -22.23 1.47 1.29
CA ARG A 146 -22.46 2.66 0.43
C ARG A 146 -23.77 2.61 -0.34
N LYS A 147 -24.21 1.42 -0.78
CA LYS A 147 -25.39 1.21 -1.63
C LYS A 147 -26.67 0.92 -0.87
N ALA A 148 -26.61 0.74 0.43
CA ALA A 148 -27.79 0.48 1.23
C ALA A 148 -28.78 1.66 1.15
N ASP A 149 -30.06 1.35 0.89
CA ASP A 149 -31.12 2.35 0.69
C ASP A 149 -32.11 2.43 1.86
N GLU A 150 -32.37 1.30 2.56
CA GLU A 150 -33.36 1.24 3.63
C GLU A 150 -32.76 0.77 4.96
N SER A 151 -32.02 -0.33 4.94
CA SER A 151 -31.47 -0.91 6.15
C SER A 151 -30.20 -1.72 5.90
N LEU A 152 -29.38 -1.82 6.93
CA LEU A 152 -28.23 -2.70 7.02
C LEU A 152 -28.41 -3.68 8.19
N LEU A 153 -28.36 -4.98 7.88
CA LEU A 153 -28.36 -6.06 8.83
C LEU A 153 -26.97 -6.71 8.80
N ILE A 154 -26.23 -6.56 9.87
CA ILE A 154 -24.84 -7.03 9.96
C ILE A 154 -24.79 -8.13 11.02
N SER A 155 -24.31 -9.33 10.64
CA SER A 155 -24.03 -10.39 11.59
C SER A 155 -22.52 -10.65 11.64
N THR A 156 -21.94 -10.57 12.83
CA THR A 156 -20.50 -10.65 13.01
C THR A 156 -20.15 -11.21 14.38
N ARG A 157 -18.94 -11.73 14.53
CA ARG A 157 -18.44 -12.24 15.81
C ARG A 157 -18.07 -11.12 16.77
N ALA A 158 -17.09 -10.29 16.41
CA ALA A 158 -16.58 -9.18 17.20
C ALA A 158 -16.42 -7.89 16.38
N MET A 159 -16.73 -7.94 15.07
CA MET A 159 -16.54 -6.86 14.10
C MET A 159 -15.08 -6.40 14.03
N GLU A 160 -14.17 -7.34 13.88
CA GLU A 160 -12.72 -7.14 13.89
C GLU A 160 -12.25 -6.12 12.83
N TYR A 161 -13.01 -6.00 11.75
CA TYR A 161 -12.78 -5.08 10.62
C TYR A 161 -13.47 -3.71 10.77
N PHE A 162 -13.89 -3.35 11.98
CA PHE A 162 -14.65 -2.11 12.21
C PHE A 162 -13.90 -0.86 11.74
N ASP A 163 -12.61 -0.77 12.02
CA ASP A 163 -11.79 0.39 11.65
C ASP A 163 -11.71 0.62 10.14
N GLU A 164 -11.80 -0.45 9.35
CA GLU A 164 -11.76 -0.39 7.89
C GLU A 164 -13.07 0.02 7.25
N VAL A 165 -14.22 -0.12 7.97
CA VAL A 165 -15.56 0.16 7.43
C VAL A 165 -16.30 1.28 8.15
N LYS A 166 -15.71 1.87 9.17
CA LYS A 166 -16.36 2.90 10.01
C LYS A 166 -16.85 4.11 9.22
N ASP A 167 -16.13 4.52 8.20
CA ASP A 167 -16.48 5.68 7.39
C ASP A 167 -17.73 5.40 6.54
N GLU A 168 -17.83 4.20 5.94
CA GLU A 168 -18.99 3.76 5.19
C GLU A 168 -20.23 3.57 6.07
N LEU A 169 -20.04 3.04 7.28
CA LEU A 169 -21.11 2.92 8.28
C LEU A 169 -21.62 4.29 8.72
N SER A 170 -20.71 5.22 9.01
CA SER A 170 -21.05 6.60 9.35
C SER A 170 -21.79 7.27 8.19
N GLY A 171 -21.33 7.05 6.95
CA GLY A 171 -22.01 7.53 5.74
C GLY A 171 -23.42 6.96 5.59
N ALA A 172 -23.63 5.67 5.87
CA ALA A 172 -24.94 5.04 5.84
C ALA A 172 -25.87 5.64 6.91
N ALA A 173 -25.40 5.79 8.16
CA ALA A 173 -26.17 6.41 9.23
C ALA A 173 -26.59 7.85 8.90
N LYS A 174 -25.69 8.66 8.34
CA LYS A 174 -26.00 10.05 7.88
C LYS A 174 -27.05 10.10 6.77
N ARG A 175 -27.19 9.02 5.98
CA ARG A 175 -28.28 8.90 4.98
C ARG A 175 -29.61 8.44 5.58
N GLY A 176 -29.67 8.17 6.89
CA GLY A 176 -30.87 7.70 7.57
C GLY A 176 -31.13 6.20 7.45
N ILE A 177 -30.10 5.43 7.05
CA ILE A 177 -30.20 3.97 6.93
C ILE A 177 -30.32 3.33 8.32
N LYS A 178 -31.30 2.46 8.52
CA LYS A 178 -31.47 1.72 9.76
C LYS A 178 -30.39 0.64 9.90
N ILE A 179 -29.51 0.78 10.88
CA ILE A 179 -28.40 -0.17 11.09
C ILE A 179 -28.70 -1.06 12.29
N ARG A 180 -28.70 -2.37 12.05
CA ARG A 180 -28.82 -3.40 13.09
C ARG A 180 -27.62 -4.32 13.02
N ILE A 181 -26.97 -4.53 14.18
CA ILE A 181 -25.78 -5.38 14.27
C ILE A 181 -26.06 -6.49 15.27
N LEU A 182 -25.99 -7.72 14.81
CA LEU A 182 -26.02 -8.92 15.61
C LEU A 182 -24.58 -9.38 15.89
N MET A 183 -24.18 -9.36 17.12
CA MET A 183 -22.86 -9.84 17.58
C MET A 183 -23.00 -11.16 18.34
N ARG A 184 -21.91 -11.92 18.35
CA ARG A 184 -21.85 -13.13 19.16
C ARG A 184 -21.90 -12.77 20.64
N ASN A 185 -22.55 -13.65 21.46
CA ASN A 185 -22.62 -13.46 22.90
C ASN A 185 -21.20 -13.36 23.49
N PRO A 186 -20.88 -12.28 24.24
CA PRO A 186 -19.56 -12.08 24.84
C PRO A 186 -19.07 -13.26 25.69
N ASP A 187 -19.98 -13.98 26.36
CA ASP A 187 -19.65 -15.09 27.22
C ASP A 187 -19.16 -16.35 26.45
N THR A 188 -19.37 -16.37 25.14
CA THR A 188 -18.94 -17.44 24.23
C THR A 188 -17.67 -17.13 23.47
N LEU A 189 -17.12 -15.92 23.65
CA LEU A 189 -15.90 -15.47 22.98
C LEU A 189 -14.66 -15.76 23.83
N ASP A 190 -13.53 -15.96 23.16
CA ASP A 190 -12.25 -15.96 23.85
C ASP A 190 -11.89 -14.56 24.39
N THR A 191 -10.87 -14.50 25.24
CA THR A 191 -10.48 -13.24 25.93
C THR A 191 -10.09 -12.12 24.97
N SER A 192 -9.44 -12.45 23.86
CA SER A 192 -8.99 -11.48 22.84
C SER A 192 -10.17 -10.90 22.07
N ASP A 193 -11.06 -11.78 21.59
CA ASP A 193 -12.25 -11.39 20.84
C ASP A 193 -13.23 -10.59 21.71
N ASN A 194 -13.37 -10.96 22.98
CA ASN A 194 -14.22 -10.25 23.93
C ASN A 194 -13.72 -8.83 24.19
N ALA A 195 -12.39 -8.66 24.39
CA ALA A 195 -11.80 -7.34 24.55
C ALA A 195 -12.01 -6.46 23.30
N LYS A 196 -11.77 -7.02 22.12
CA LYS A 196 -11.97 -6.34 20.84
C LYS A 196 -13.44 -5.98 20.60
N GLN A 197 -14.37 -6.89 20.90
CA GLN A 197 -15.80 -6.65 20.79
C GLN A 197 -16.24 -5.47 21.67
N ARG A 198 -15.82 -5.42 22.94
CA ARG A 198 -16.13 -4.32 23.87
C ARG A 198 -15.63 -2.98 23.34
N GLN A 199 -14.40 -2.94 22.85
CA GLN A 199 -13.83 -1.74 22.24
C GLN A 199 -14.66 -1.28 21.03
N ASN A 200 -14.99 -2.20 20.13
CA ASN A 200 -15.75 -1.90 18.93
C ASN A 200 -17.19 -1.45 19.26
N ILE A 201 -17.85 -2.06 20.24
CA ILE A 201 -19.18 -1.62 20.71
C ILE A 201 -19.14 -0.16 21.19
N ALA A 202 -18.13 0.22 21.97
CA ALA A 202 -17.99 1.60 22.43
C ALA A 202 -17.79 2.56 21.25
N SER A 203 -16.94 2.18 20.29
CA SER A 203 -16.67 2.97 19.09
C SER A 203 -17.90 3.09 18.17
N ILE A 204 -18.66 2.01 18.00
CA ILE A 204 -19.92 1.98 17.22
C ILE A 204 -20.95 2.92 17.84
N LYS A 205 -21.17 2.84 19.15
CA LYS A 205 -22.11 3.73 19.85
C LYS A 205 -21.71 5.20 19.74
N ASN A 206 -20.41 5.50 19.88
CA ASN A 206 -19.92 6.87 19.73
C ASN A 206 -20.07 7.39 18.30
N LEU A 207 -19.88 6.52 17.29
CA LEU A 207 -19.90 6.92 15.88
C LEU A 207 -21.33 7.06 15.33
N LEU A 208 -22.23 6.15 15.72
CA LEU A 208 -23.55 5.98 15.08
C LEU A 208 -24.70 6.44 15.99
N GLY A 209 -24.42 6.80 17.24
CA GLY A 209 -25.43 7.26 18.20
C GLY A 209 -26.37 6.12 18.68
N GLU A 210 -27.52 6.51 19.22
CA GLU A 210 -28.53 5.56 19.77
C GLU A 210 -29.39 4.90 18.67
N ASP A 211 -29.28 5.33 17.42
CA ASP A 211 -30.05 4.78 16.30
C ASP A 211 -29.58 3.38 15.87
N VAL A 212 -28.44 2.93 16.39
CA VAL A 212 -27.93 1.57 16.15
C VAL A 212 -28.52 0.59 17.15
N GLN A 213 -29.19 -0.43 16.62
CA GLN A 213 -29.65 -1.57 17.40
C GLN A 213 -28.57 -2.65 17.47
N LEU A 214 -28.01 -2.87 18.68
CA LEU A 214 -27.06 -3.94 18.96
C LEU A 214 -27.81 -5.11 19.60
N HIS A 215 -27.62 -6.31 19.04
CA HIS A 215 -28.18 -7.56 19.53
C HIS A 215 -27.05 -8.56 19.76
N PHE A 216 -27.28 -9.52 20.66
CA PHE A 216 -26.33 -10.58 20.98
C PHE A 216 -27.01 -11.94 20.84
N SER A 217 -26.31 -12.91 20.21
CA SER A 217 -26.80 -14.29 20.01
C SER A 217 -25.82 -15.33 20.51
#